data_230577ee7416ca144d9c3bd7de723166
#
_entry.id   230577ee7416ca144d9c3bd7de723166
#
_cell.length_a   1.000
_cell.length_b   1.000
_cell.length_c   1.000
_cell.angle_alpha   90.00
_cell.angle_beta   90.00
_cell.angle_gamma   90.00
#
_symmetry.space_group_name_H-M   'P 1'
#
loop_
_entity.id
_entity.type
_entity.pdbx_description
1 polymer ?
#
loop_
_entity_poly.entity_id
_entity_poly.type
_entity_poly.pdbx_seq_one_letter_code
_entity_poly.pdbx_strand_id
1 'polypeptide(L)'
;FTVFYVFYLAACNFTRTMPFKTLGDAYAGGTSRFVFQTSGSSAEAYLTRPAGLGPFPLMILLHGHTLGPIGAESVLSEAEAFASDLCYAALAVSLPGYGATEVPPGTDPKITLNVVLDAVSLVKRLPWIDSRRLYVYGFSRGAFFAALLANRLEEIEGTVLHSGAYDLNRVYQGNIWFRSMLNPTGEKNPKLISILPEVATWHAPTLILHGEEDFLVSVQQANLLSESL
;
A
#
# COMPACT_ATOMS: atom_id res chain seq x y z
N PHE A 1 -22.61 15.55 2.20
CA PHE A 1 -23.18 14.19 2.14
C PHE A 1 -22.01 13.23 2.21
N THR A 2 -21.78 12.64 3.38
CA THR A 2 -20.74 11.62 3.59
C THR A 2 -21.27 10.32 2.99
N VAL A 3 -20.72 9.90 1.87
CA VAL A 3 -21.08 8.61 1.27
C VAL A 3 -20.28 7.53 2.00
N PHE A 4 -20.92 6.87 2.95
CA PHE A 4 -20.40 5.65 3.55
C PHE A 4 -20.63 4.50 2.56
N TYR A 5 -19.60 4.10 1.82
CA TYR A 5 -19.59 2.78 1.21
C TYR A 5 -19.21 1.78 2.29
N VAL A 6 -20.21 1.13 2.85
CA VAL A 6 -19.99 -0.07 3.67
C VAL A 6 -19.58 -1.16 2.69
N PHE A 7 -18.29 -1.50 2.67
CA PHE A 7 -17.84 -2.73 2.06
C PHE A 7 -18.51 -3.87 2.83
N TYR A 8 -19.47 -4.54 2.20
CA TYR A 8 -19.94 -5.82 2.69
C TYR A 8 -18.78 -6.80 2.55
N LEU A 9 -18.01 -6.93 3.63
CA LEU A 9 -17.02 -7.97 3.77
C LEU A 9 -17.79 -9.28 3.76
N ALA A 10 -17.66 -10.01 2.66
CA ALA A 10 -18.09 -11.42 2.64
C ALA A 10 -17.25 -12.13 3.71
N ALA A 11 -17.80 -12.21 4.91
CA ALA A 11 -17.25 -13.05 5.96
C ALA A 11 -16.96 -14.42 5.32
N CYS A 12 -15.85 -15.05 5.71
CA CYS A 12 -15.42 -16.35 5.24
C CYS A 12 -16.47 -17.46 5.53
N ASN A 13 -17.66 -17.36 4.95
CA ASN A 13 -18.69 -18.39 4.97
C ASN A 13 -18.57 -19.24 3.72
N PHE A 14 -17.42 -19.88 3.52
CA PHE A 14 -17.32 -21.04 2.63
C PHE A 14 -17.68 -22.29 3.41
N THR A 15 -18.95 -22.48 3.70
CA THR A 15 -19.51 -23.81 3.99
C THR A 15 -19.62 -24.59 2.70
N ARG A 16 -18.51 -24.97 2.12
CA ARG A 16 -18.45 -26.12 1.22
C ARG A 16 -18.06 -27.30 2.09
N THR A 17 -19.01 -28.09 2.47
CA THR A 17 -18.81 -29.44 3.06
C THR A 17 -18.03 -30.30 2.07
N MET A 18 -16.70 -30.23 2.16
CA MET A 18 -15.82 -31.25 1.65
C MET A 18 -15.66 -32.32 2.75
N PRO A 19 -15.66 -33.63 2.44
CA PRO A 19 -15.42 -34.63 3.44
C PRO A 19 -14.03 -34.45 4.03
N PHE A 20 -13.97 -34.08 5.31
CA PHE A 20 -12.74 -33.96 6.09
C PHE A 20 -12.09 -35.35 6.18
N LYS A 21 -11.13 -35.60 5.29
CA LYS A 21 -10.11 -36.58 5.53
C LYS A 21 -8.90 -35.79 6.03
N THR A 22 -8.65 -35.89 7.33
CA THR A 22 -7.45 -35.51 8.07
C THR A 22 -6.36 -34.82 7.21
N LEU A 23 -6.44 -33.51 7.02
CA LEU A 23 -5.28 -32.69 6.74
C LEU A 23 -4.70 -32.27 8.11
N GLY A 24 -3.73 -33.07 8.58
CA GLY A 24 -2.76 -32.57 9.52
C GLY A 24 -2.08 -31.36 8.88
N ASP A 25 -1.91 -30.29 9.69
CA ASP A 25 -1.39 -28.99 9.31
C ASP A 25 -2.42 -28.09 8.59
N ALA A 26 -3.46 -27.71 9.31
CA ALA A 26 -4.10 -26.43 9.06
C ALA A 26 -2.98 -25.39 9.07
N TYR A 27 -2.68 -24.79 7.90
CA TYR A 27 -1.62 -23.79 7.82
C TYR A 27 -1.89 -22.72 8.87
N ALA A 28 -1.08 -22.69 9.91
CA ALA A 28 -1.12 -21.62 10.88
C ALA A 28 -0.88 -20.31 10.13
N GLY A 29 -1.77 -19.34 10.29
CA GLY A 29 -1.55 -17.99 9.79
C GLY A 29 -0.30 -17.41 10.45
N GLY A 30 0.32 -16.42 9.81
CA GLY A 30 1.48 -15.74 10.39
C GLY A 30 2.19 -14.83 9.43
N THR A 31 3.05 -13.99 10.00
CA THR A 31 3.84 -13.01 9.25
C THR A 31 5.26 -13.52 9.05
N SER A 32 5.74 -13.43 7.82
CA SER A 32 7.11 -13.78 7.44
C SER A 32 7.79 -12.58 6.78
N ARG A 33 8.98 -12.24 7.27
CA ARG A 33 9.87 -11.26 6.64
C ARG A 33 10.64 -11.93 5.51
N PHE A 34 10.81 -11.24 4.39
CA PHE A 34 11.68 -11.68 3.31
C PHE A 34 12.42 -10.51 2.65
N VAL A 35 13.53 -10.82 2.01
CA VAL A 35 14.33 -9.88 1.23
C VAL A 35 14.33 -10.36 -0.23
N PHE A 36 14.18 -9.43 -1.17
CA PHE A 36 14.13 -9.75 -2.60
C PHE A 36 15.01 -8.79 -3.40
N GLN A 37 15.40 -9.20 -4.60
CA GLN A 37 16.19 -8.38 -5.51
C GLN A 37 15.28 -7.49 -6.36
N THR A 38 15.64 -6.22 -6.48
CA THR A 38 14.94 -5.22 -7.28
C THR A 38 15.90 -4.15 -7.76
N SER A 39 15.84 -3.77 -9.03
CA SER A 39 16.64 -2.66 -9.61
C SER A 39 18.15 -2.73 -9.29
N GLY A 40 18.70 -3.94 -9.17
CA GLY A 40 20.14 -4.16 -8.86
C GLY A 40 20.51 -3.99 -7.39
N SER A 41 19.54 -3.90 -6.51
CA SER A 41 19.71 -3.79 -5.05
C SER A 41 18.77 -4.74 -4.32
N SER A 42 18.79 -4.78 -3.00
CA SER A 42 17.86 -5.56 -2.19
C SER A 42 16.76 -4.70 -1.58
N ALA A 43 15.58 -5.29 -1.42
CA ALA A 43 14.47 -4.67 -0.73
C ALA A 43 13.80 -5.65 0.23
N GLU A 44 13.14 -5.10 1.25
CA GLU A 44 12.49 -5.84 2.32
C GLU A 44 10.98 -5.78 2.19
N ALA A 45 10.33 -6.88 2.50
CA ALA A 45 8.89 -6.94 2.67
C ALA A 45 8.48 -7.97 3.73
N TYR A 46 7.25 -7.84 4.19
CA TYR A 46 6.59 -8.77 5.10
C TYR A 46 5.34 -9.30 4.42
N LEU A 47 5.13 -10.61 4.52
CA LEU A 47 3.96 -11.26 3.99
C LEU A 47 3.23 -11.97 5.15
N THR A 48 2.02 -11.52 5.41
CA THR A 48 1.12 -12.12 6.40
C THR A 48 0.14 -13.01 5.67
N ARG A 49 0.12 -14.29 6.08
CA ARG A 49 -0.79 -15.30 5.55
C ARG A 49 -1.95 -15.51 6.53
N PRO A 50 -3.21 -15.50 6.06
CA PRO A 50 -4.34 -15.97 6.86
C PRO A 50 -4.23 -17.47 7.19
N ALA A 51 -4.89 -17.91 8.24
CA ALA A 51 -5.09 -19.34 8.49
C ALA A 51 -5.98 -19.96 7.41
N GLY A 52 -5.70 -21.22 7.02
CA GLY A 52 -6.48 -21.95 6.04
C GLY A 52 -5.77 -22.16 4.70
N LEU A 53 -6.53 -22.64 3.70
CA LEU A 53 -5.96 -23.12 2.44
C LEU A 53 -5.78 -22.03 1.38
N GLY A 54 -6.68 -21.03 1.34
CA GLY A 54 -6.71 -20.04 0.25
C GLY A 54 -7.43 -20.58 -1.01
N PRO A 55 -7.29 -19.96 -2.20
CA PRO A 55 -6.50 -18.75 -2.40
C PRO A 55 -7.13 -17.50 -1.76
N PHE A 56 -6.28 -16.65 -1.17
CA PHE A 56 -6.69 -15.43 -0.49
C PHE A 56 -6.52 -14.20 -1.39
N PRO A 57 -7.43 -13.22 -1.33
CA PRO A 57 -7.19 -11.91 -1.92
C PRO A 57 -5.95 -11.27 -1.27
N LEU A 58 -5.26 -10.41 -1.98
CA LEU A 58 -4.04 -9.76 -1.52
C LEU A 58 -4.28 -8.29 -1.22
N MET A 59 -4.02 -7.87 0.03
CA MET A 59 -3.91 -6.48 0.43
C MET A 59 -2.44 -6.06 0.40
N ILE A 60 -2.11 -5.07 -0.40
CA ILE A 60 -0.77 -4.46 -0.48
C ILE A 60 -0.77 -3.26 0.46
N LEU A 61 0.16 -3.21 1.42
CA LEU A 61 0.26 -2.15 2.42
C LEU A 61 1.53 -1.33 2.20
N LEU A 62 1.34 -0.01 2.05
CA LEU A 62 2.42 0.95 1.85
C LEU A 62 2.45 1.95 3.00
N HIS A 63 3.54 1.93 3.76
CA HIS A 63 3.72 2.75 4.95
C HIS A 63 4.00 4.21 4.65
N GLY A 64 3.76 5.08 5.63
CA GLY A 64 4.10 6.49 5.60
C GLY A 64 5.59 6.77 5.82
N HIS A 65 5.92 8.05 5.96
CA HIS A 65 7.22 8.46 6.45
C HIS A 65 7.31 8.15 7.94
N THR A 66 8.40 7.52 8.36
CA THR A 66 8.69 7.18 9.75
C THR A 66 9.94 7.90 10.23
N LEU A 67 10.06 8.09 11.53
CA LEU A 67 11.28 8.59 12.14
C LEU A 67 12.25 7.40 12.33
N GLY A 68 13.38 7.44 11.63
CA GLY A 68 14.37 6.37 11.65
C GLY A 68 14.17 5.30 10.57
N PRO A 69 14.84 4.15 10.69
CA PRO A 69 14.86 3.12 9.65
C PRO A 69 13.62 2.21 9.64
N ILE A 70 12.57 2.49 10.40
CA ILE A 70 11.36 1.66 10.43
C ILE A 70 10.67 1.74 9.06
N GLY A 71 10.39 0.61 8.47
CA GLY A 71 9.72 0.49 7.17
C GLY A 71 8.34 -0.14 7.27
N ALA A 72 8.17 -1.26 6.60
CA ALA A 72 6.93 -2.03 6.58
C ALA A 72 6.47 -2.51 7.96
N GLU A 73 7.38 -2.59 8.94
CA GLU A 73 7.02 -2.92 10.33
C GLU A 73 5.96 -1.97 10.91
N SER A 74 5.92 -0.73 10.44
CA SER A 74 4.96 0.27 10.93
C SER A 74 3.51 0.01 10.53
N VAL A 75 3.25 -0.94 9.65
CA VAL A 75 1.91 -1.35 9.17
C VAL A 75 1.62 -2.84 9.38
N LEU A 76 2.41 -3.51 10.24
CA LEU A 76 2.21 -4.95 10.49
C LEU A 76 0.94 -5.23 11.31
N SER A 77 0.52 -4.32 12.19
CA SER A 77 -0.74 -4.46 12.91
C SER A 77 -1.93 -4.48 11.95
N GLU A 78 -1.91 -3.64 10.93
CA GLU A 78 -2.93 -3.63 9.88
C GLU A 78 -2.85 -4.90 9.04
N ALA A 79 -1.64 -5.36 8.69
CA ALA A 79 -1.44 -6.60 7.94
C ALA A 79 -2.00 -7.82 8.69
N GLU A 80 -1.78 -7.88 10.00
CA GLU A 80 -2.30 -8.95 10.86
C GLU A 80 -3.83 -8.88 10.98
N ALA A 81 -4.41 -7.67 11.12
CA ALA A 81 -5.85 -7.47 11.15
C ALA A 81 -6.51 -7.88 9.81
N PHE A 82 -5.92 -7.51 8.68
CA PHE A 82 -6.40 -7.97 7.37
C PHE A 82 -6.39 -9.50 7.26
N ALA A 83 -5.37 -10.15 7.80
CA ALA A 83 -5.27 -11.60 7.73
C ALA A 83 -6.21 -12.31 8.70
N SER A 84 -6.29 -11.86 9.97
CA SER A 84 -7.08 -12.51 11.01
C SER A 84 -8.58 -12.28 10.85
N ASP A 85 -8.98 -11.04 10.56
CA ASP A 85 -10.37 -10.61 10.64
C ASP A 85 -11.07 -10.69 9.29
N LEU A 86 -10.32 -10.50 8.20
CA LEU A 86 -10.87 -10.36 6.86
C LEU A 86 -10.43 -11.45 5.88
N CYS A 87 -9.55 -12.35 6.30
CA CYS A 87 -9.01 -13.43 5.46
C CYS A 87 -8.31 -12.91 4.17
N TYR A 88 -7.64 -11.78 4.25
CA TYR A 88 -6.77 -11.27 3.19
C TYR A 88 -5.32 -11.66 3.48
N ALA A 89 -4.61 -12.16 2.50
CA ALA A 89 -3.15 -12.11 2.56
C ALA A 89 -2.71 -10.65 2.54
N ALA A 90 -1.66 -10.29 3.30
CA ALA A 90 -1.22 -8.91 3.39
C ALA A 90 0.27 -8.81 3.11
N LEU A 91 0.63 -7.99 2.11
CA LEU A 91 2.00 -7.72 1.70
C LEU A 91 2.37 -6.29 2.11
N ALA A 92 3.20 -6.14 3.14
CA ALA A 92 3.76 -4.86 3.55
C ALA A 92 5.17 -4.70 2.97
N VAL A 93 5.41 -3.61 2.22
CA VAL A 93 6.68 -3.37 1.52
C VAL A 93 7.42 -2.21 2.18
N SER A 94 8.68 -2.43 2.57
CA SER A 94 9.56 -1.34 3.02
C SER A 94 10.00 -0.51 1.83
N LEU A 95 9.53 0.75 1.77
CA LEU A 95 9.85 1.67 0.68
C LEU A 95 11.34 2.05 0.69
N PRO A 96 11.91 2.53 -0.44
CA PRO A 96 13.29 2.99 -0.51
C PRO A 96 13.67 3.97 0.60
N GLY A 97 14.78 3.66 1.29
CA GLY A 97 15.27 4.43 2.45
C GLY A 97 14.68 4.01 3.80
N TYR A 98 13.87 2.94 3.85
CA TYR A 98 13.26 2.42 5.08
C TYR A 98 13.51 0.92 5.26
N GLY A 99 13.40 0.46 6.50
CA GLY A 99 13.63 -0.94 6.85
C GLY A 99 15.03 -1.39 6.44
N ALA A 100 15.12 -2.62 5.95
CA ALA A 100 16.35 -3.14 5.35
C ALA A 100 16.35 -3.04 3.81
N THR A 101 15.56 -2.13 3.24
CA THR A 101 15.60 -1.84 1.81
C THR A 101 16.82 -1.01 1.48
N GLU A 102 17.76 -1.59 0.72
CA GLU A 102 19.02 -0.96 0.32
C GLU A 102 18.89 -0.02 -0.88
N VAL A 103 17.74 -0.05 -1.56
CA VAL A 103 17.43 0.92 -2.62
C VAL A 103 17.45 2.32 -2.03
N PRO A 104 18.31 3.23 -2.51
CA PRO A 104 18.38 4.57 -1.96
C PRO A 104 17.06 5.32 -2.10
N PRO A 105 16.71 6.17 -1.13
CA PRO A 105 15.60 7.08 -1.29
C PRO A 105 15.90 8.05 -2.44
N GLY A 106 14.91 8.27 -3.30
CA GLY A 106 15.07 9.15 -4.45
C GLY A 106 13.84 10.01 -4.69
N THR A 107 13.99 11.03 -5.51
CA THR A 107 12.90 11.90 -5.94
C THR A 107 12.11 11.33 -7.12
N ASP A 108 12.62 10.29 -7.80
CA ASP A 108 11.89 9.63 -8.88
C ASP A 108 10.92 8.57 -8.32
N PRO A 109 9.61 8.80 -8.39
CA PRO A 109 8.60 7.87 -7.90
C PRO A 109 8.64 6.51 -8.59
N LYS A 110 9.19 6.43 -9.80
CA LYS A 110 9.31 5.17 -10.55
C LYS A 110 10.17 4.15 -9.83
N ILE A 111 11.22 4.60 -9.14
CA ILE A 111 12.11 3.71 -8.37
C ILE A 111 11.31 3.01 -7.27
N THR A 112 10.59 3.78 -6.47
CA THR A 112 9.74 3.25 -5.40
C THR A 112 8.65 2.33 -5.96
N LEU A 113 8.01 2.74 -7.06
CA LEU A 113 6.95 1.95 -7.67
C LEU A 113 7.48 0.60 -8.19
N ASN A 114 8.68 0.56 -8.78
CA ASN A 114 9.31 -0.68 -9.23
C ASN A 114 9.58 -1.64 -8.07
N VAL A 115 10.06 -1.14 -6.92
CA VAL A 115 10.25 -1.97 -5.72
C VAL A 115 8.94 -2.64 -5.31
N VAL A 116 7.84 -1.88 -5.28
CA VAL A 116 6.52 -2.42 -4.93
C VAL A 116 6.03 -3.43 -5.98
N LEU A 117 6.15 -3.12 -7.26
CA LEU A 117 5.75 -4.00 -8.37
C LEU A 117 6.52 -5.32 -8.35
N ASP A 118 7.82 -5.30 -8.07
CA ASP A 118 8.64 -6.51 -7.96
C ASP A 118 8.18 -7.38 -6.78
N ALA A 119 7.90 -6.78 -5.61
CA ALA A 119 7.36 -7.50 -4.46
C ALA A 119 6.00 -8.15 -4.77
N VAL A 120 5.08 -7.39 -5.38
CA VAL A 120 3.77 -7.89 -5.80
C VAL A 120 3.91 -9.03 -6.80
N SER A 121 4.80 -8.90 -7.78
CA SER A 121 5.04 -9.92 -8.80
C SER A 121 5.56 -11.23 -8.23
N LEU A 122 6.38 -11.18 -7.17
CA LEU A 122 6.85 -12.36 -6.45
C LEU A 122 5.71 -13.05 -5.70
N VAL A 123 4.93 -12.28 -4.95
CA VAL A 123 3.88 -12.81 -4.09
C VAL A 123 2.70 -13.37 -4.90
N LYS A 124 2.35 -12.75 -6.03
CA LYS A 124 1.31 -13.24 -6.96
C LYS A 124 1.56 -14.66 -7.48
N ARG A 125 2.79 -15.17 -7.43
CA ARG A 125 3.13 -16.54 -7.86
C ARG A 125 2.84 -17.61 -6.82
N LEU A 126 2.53 -17.22 -5.59
CA LEU A 126 2.23 -18.18 -4.52
C LEU A 126 0.85 -18.81 -4.76
N PRO A 127 0.74 -20.16 -4.66
CA PRO A 127 -0.49 -20.87 -5.03
C PRO A 127 -1.69 -20.57 -4.12
N TRP A 128 -1.44 -19.97 -2.96
CA TRP A 128 -2.46 -19.59 -1.99
C TRP A 128 -2.87 -18.12 -2.07
N ILE A 129 -2.37 -17.37 -3.07
CA ILE A 129 -2.77 -15.99 -3.39
C ILE A 129 -3.71 -15.99 -4.60
N ASP A 130 -4.85 -15.31 -4.49
CA ASP A 130 -5.69 -14.99 -5.64
C ASP A 130 -5.12 -13.76 -6.35
N SER A 131 -4.32 -13.99 -7.37
CA SER A 131 -3.62 -12.94 -8.12
C SER A 131 -4.53 -12.01 -8.92
N ARG A 132 -5.83 -12.28 -8.98
CA ARG A 132 -6.83 -11.44 -9.67
C ARG A 132 -7.54 -10.49 -8.72
N ARG A 133 -7.46 -10.72 -7.41
CA ARG A 133 -8.10 -9.89 -6.38
C ARG A 133 -7.04 -9.17 -5.56
N LEU A 134 -6.59 -8.04 -6.10
CA LEU A 134 -5.59 -7.20 -5.47
C LEU A 134 -6.24 -5.93 -4.92
N TYR A 135 -5.83 -5.54 -3.74
CA TYR A 135 -6.24 -4.32 -3.08
C TYR A 135 -5.01 -3.57 -2.59
N VAL A 136 -5.09 -2.25 -2.48
CA VAL A 136 -3.97 -1.48 -1.96
C VAL A 136 -4.43 -0.53 -0.87
N TYR A 137 -3.69 -0.52 0.23
CA TYR A 137 -3.80 0.45 1.31
C TYR A 137 -2.51 1.25 1.38
N GLY A 138 -2.62 2.56 1.46
CA GLY A 138 -1.48 3.43 1.67
C GLY A 138 -1.75 4.47 2.76
N PHE A 139 -0.75 4.68 3.61
CA PHE A 139 -0.78 5.72 4.63
C PHE A 139 0.21 6.83 4.30
N SER A 140 -0.22 8.11 4.33
CA SER A 140 0.62 9.29 4.12
C SER A 140 1.44 9.19 2.82
N ARG A 141 2.78 9.10 2.88
CA ARG A 141 3.64 8.83 1.73
C ARG A 141 3.23 7.56 0.98
N GLY A 142 2.84 6.52 1.71
CA GLY A 142 2.34 5.26 1.12
C GLY A 142 1.06 5.46 0.32
N ALA A 143 0.18 6.39 0.71
CA ALA A 143 -1.04 6.69 -0.03
C ALA A 143 -0.76 7.28 -1.42
N PHE A 144 0.28 8.11 -1.56
CA PHE A 144 0.73 8.60 -2.85
C PHE A 144 1.18 7.45 -3.78
N PHE A 145 1.97 6.50 -3.24
CA PHE A 145 2.41 5.35 -4.03
C PHE A 145 1.30 4.32 -4.27
N ALA A 146 0.36 4.17 -3.33
CA ALA A 146 -0.83 3.35 -3.51
C ALA A 146 -1.69 3.86 -4.68
N ALA A 147 -1.84 5.16 -4.77
CA ALA A 147 -2.51 5.81 -5.88
C ALA A 147 -1.82 5.56 -7.22
N LEU A 148 -0.51 5.72 -7.28
CA LEU A 148 0.28 5.40 -8.49
C LEU A 148 0.23 3.92 -8.85
N LEU A 149 0.22 3.02 -7.87
CA LEU A 149 0.13 1.59 -8.09
C LEU A 149 -1.23 1.20 -8.67
N ALA A 150 -2.32 1.76 -8.13
CA ALA A 150 -3.68 1.54 -8.60
C ALA A 150 -3.87 1.97 -10.06
N ASN A 151 -3.15 3.00 -10.51
CA ASN A 151 -3.18 3.43 -11.91
C ASN A 151 -2.30 2.58 -12.85
N ARG A 152 -1.45 1.70 -12.29
CA ARG A 152 -0.51 0.86 -13.05
C ARG A 152 -0.92 -0.60 -13.13
N LEU A 153 -1.68 -1.08 -12.16
CA LEU A 153 -2.13 -2.46 -12.10
C LEU A 153 -3.65 -2.53 -12.30
N GLU A 154 -4.06 -3.00 -13.46
CA GLU A 154 -5.48 -3.17 -13.80
C GLU A 154 -6.20 -4.18 -12.88
N GLU A 155 -5.43 -5.07 -12.24
CA GLU A 155 -5.98 -6.06 -11.30
C GLU A 155 -6.31 -5.49 -9.91
N ILE A 156 -6.07 -4.20 -9.64
CA ILE A 156 -6.47 -3.55 -8.39
C ILE A 156 -7.99 -3.38 -8.38
N GLU A 157 -8.65 -4.10 -7.48
CA GLU A 157 -10.11 -4.07 -7.31
C GLU A 157 -10.59 -3.02 -6.30
N GLY A 158 -9.68 -2.44 -5.52
CA GLY A 158 -10.01 -1.39 -4.56
C GLY A 158 -8.79 -0.75 -3.93
N THR A 159 -8.94 0.52 -3.59
CA THR A 159 -7.85 1.35 -3.05
C THR A 159 -8.31 2.06 -1.78
N VAL A 160 -7.47 2.05 -0.75
CA VAL A 160 -7.67 2.83 0.47
C VAL A 160 -6.51 3.80 0.63
N LEU A 161 -6.81 5.09 0.61
CA LEU A 161 -5.84 6.17 0.66
C LEU A 161 -6.03 6.97 1.96
N HIS A 162 -5.09 6.82 2.88
CA HIS A 162 -5.20 7.40 4.21
C HIS A 162 -4.18 8.54 4.40
N SER A 163 -4.65 9.76 4.63
CA SER A 163 -3.87 10.99 4.88
C SER A 163 -2.79 11.25 3.82
N GLY A 164 -3.11 11.03 2.53
CA GLY A 164 -2.16 11.13 1.43
C GLY A 164 -1.96 12.53 0.89
N ALA A 165 -0.79 12.78 0.32
CA ALA A 165 -0.44 13.98 -0.44
C ALA A 165 -0.45 13.62 -1.94
N TYR A 166 -1.34 14.22 -2.73
CA TYR A 166 -1.56 13.84 -4.14
C TYR A 166 -1.05 14.88 -5.13
N ASP A 167 -0.86 16.13 -4.67
CA ASP A 167 -0.14 17.19 -5.38
C ASP A 167 1.08 17.62 -4.56
N LEU A 168 2.22 16.98 -4.84
CA LEU A 168 3.45 17.24 -4.10
C LEU A 168 3.97 18.66 -4.28
N ASN A 169 3.66 19.33 -5.41
CA ASN A 169 4.04 20.73 -5.60
C ASN A 169 3.34 21.64 -4.60
N ARG A 170 2.03 21.47 -4.41
CA ARG A 170 1.26 22.27 -3.44
C ARG A 170 1.72 22.01 -2.01
N VAL A 171 1.95 20.74 -1.65
CA VAL A 171 2.44 20.38 -0.31
C VAL A 171 3.82 20.99 -0.06
N TYR A 172 4.72 20.89 -1.02
CA TYR A 172 6.07 21.46 -0.94
C TYR A 172 6.06 23.00 -0.74
N GLN A 173 5.16 23.70 -1.43
CA GLN A 173 5.03 25.14 -1.30
C GLN A 173 4.37 25.56 0.02
N GLY A 174 3.41 24.79 0.50
CA GLY A 174 2.59 25.12 1.67
C GLY A 174 3.21 24.74 3.02
N ASN A 175 4.14 23.80 3.08
CA ASN A 175 4.64 23.27 4.35
C ASN A 175 6.17 23.11 4.36
N ILE A 176 6.84 23.86 5.26
CA ILE A 176 8.30 23.85 5.36
C ILE A 176 8.88 22.50 5.81
N TRP A 177 8.14 21.75 6.63
CA TRP A 177 8.52 20.40 7.07
C TRP A 177 8.56 19.44 5.90
N PHE A 178 7.57 19.53 5.00
CA PHE A 178 7.55 18.73 3.80
C PHE A 178 8.67 19.07 2.82
N ARG A 179 9.13 20.32 2.79
CA ARG A 179 10.25 20.69 1.92
C ARG A 179 11.50 19.89 2.22
N SER A 180 11.85 19.71 3.49
CA SER A 180 13.02 18.91 3.87
C SER A 180 12.80 17.41 3.63
N MET A 181 11.60 16.91 3.80
CA MET A 181 11.25 15.51 3.52
C MET A 181 11.24 15.18 2.02
N LEU A 182 10.64 16.03 1.21
CA LEU A 182 10.53 15.82 -0.25
C LEU A 182 11.83 16.16 -0.98
N ASN A 183 12.72 16.90 -0.35
CA ASN A 183 13.99 17.32 -0.92
C ASN A 183 15.13 17.19 0.10
N PRO A 184 15.44 15.97 0.56
CA PRO A 184 16.47 15.75 1.58
C PRO A 184 17.88 16.11 1.11
N THR A 185 18.11 16.13 -0.20
CA THR A 185 19.41 16.48 -0.81
C THR A 185 19.59 17.98 -1.03
N GLY A 186 18.53 18.78 -0.83
CA GLY A 186 18.58 20.23 -1.05
C GLY A 186 18.69 20.65 -2.51
N GLU A 187 18.23 19.82 -3.45
CA GLU A 187 18.20 20.17 -4.87
C GLU A 187 17.44 21.47 -5.12
N LYS A 188 17.97 22.31 -6.00
CA LYS A 188 17.34 23.63 -6.29
C LYS A 188 15.95 23.48 -6.92
N ASN A 189 15.74 22.44 -7.73
CA ASN A 189 14.49 22.15 -8.43
C ASN A 189 14.14 20.67 -8.28
N PRO A 190 13.62 20.23 -7.11
CA PRO A 190 13.23 18.84 -6.95
C PRO A 190 12.09 18.51 -7.92
N LYS A 191 12.17 17.34 -8.54
CA LYS A 191 11.14 16.85 -9.44
C LYS A 191 9.93 16.38 -8.64
N LEU A 192 9.03 17.28 -8.33
CA LEU A 192 7.78 17.00 -7.66
C LEU A 192 6.70 16.74 -8.70
N ILE A 193 5.83 15.80 -8.42
CA ILE A 193 4.74 15.43 -9.30
C ILE A 193 3.39 15.62 -8.63
N SER A 194 2.36 15.79 -9.45
CA SER A 194 0.96 15.66 -9.07
C SER A 194 0.39 14.43 -9.77
N ILE A 195 -0.36 13.61 -9.04
CA ILE A 195 -1.06 12.46 -9.62
C ILE A 195 -2.46 12.84 -10.13
N LEU A 196 -2.94 14.03 -9.79
CA LEU A 196 -4.30 14.46 -10.13
C LEU A 196 -4.62 14.39 -11.63
N PRO A 197 -3.69 14.71 -12.57
CA PRO A 197 -3.96 14.56 -13.99
C PRO A 197 -4.16 13.10 -14.45
N GLU A 198 -3.64 12.13 -13.69
CA GLU A 198 -3.72 10.70 -14.03
C GLU A 198 -5.03 10.05 -13.53
N VAL A 199 -5.75 10.75 -12.65
CA VAL A 199 -6.95 10.22 -11.99
C VAL A 199 -8.10 9.92 -12.97
N ALA A 200 -8.19 10.66 -14.06
CA ALA A 200 -9.22 10.46 -15.10
C ALA A 200 -9.17 9.05 -15.75
N THR A 201 -8.06 8.34 -15.61
CA THR A 201 -7.90 6.96 -16.10
C THR A 201 -8.04 5.91 -15.00
N TRP A 202 -8.39 6.34 -13.81
CA TRP A 202 -8.49 5.48 -12.63
C TRP A 202 -9.77 4.63 -12.68
N HIS A 203 -9.63 3.34 -12.51
CA HIS A 203 -10.74 2.38 -12.61
C HIS A 203 -11.14 1.75 -11.27
N ALA A 204 -10.23 1.77 -10.26
CA ALA A 204 -10.49 1.10 -9.00
C ALA A 204 -11.35 1.95 -8.05
N PRO A 205 -12.40 1.39 -7.44
CA PRO A 205 -13.11 2.03 -6.35
C PRO A 205 -12.15 2.49 -5.25
N THR A 206 -12.28 3.73 -4.81
CA THR A 206 -11.34 4.35 -3.89
C THR A 206 -12.03 4.89 -2.64
N LEU A 207 -11.51 4.47 -1.48
CA LEU A 207 -11.84 5.04 -0.19
C LEU A 207 -10.75 6.04 0.21
N ILE A 208 -11.13 7.30 0.43
CA ILE A 208 -10.21 8.34 0.91
C ILE A 208 -10.54 8.61 2.38
N LEU A 209 -9.53 8.46 3.25
CA LEU A 209 -9.60 8.75 4.68
C LEU A 209 -8.63 9.89 4.99
N HIS A 210 -9.11 10.97 5.62
CA HIS A 210 -8.25 12.10 5.96
C HIS A 210 -8.79 12.83 7.21
N GLY A 211 -7.91 13.20 8.12
CA GLY A 211 -8.26 14.02 9.26
C GLY A 211 -8.48 15.47 8.85
N GLU A 212 -9.58 16.09 9.29
CA GLU A 212 -9.88 17.50 8.97
C GLU A 212 -8.82 18.45 9.55
N GLU A 213 -8.23 18.10 10.68
CA GLU A 213 -7.21 18.88 11.40
C GLU A 213 -5.78 18.37 11.15
N ASP A 214 -5.55 17.62 10.05
CA ASP A 214 -4.21 17.18 9.71
C ASP A 214 -3.30 18.37 9.38
N PHE A 215 -2.39 18.67 10.31
CA PHE A 215 -1.47 19.81 10.17
C PHE A 215 -0.24 19.49 9.32
N LEU A 216 0.02 18.21 9.04
CA LEU A 216 1.14 17.78 8.18
C LEU A 216 0.72 17.78 6.72
N VAL A 217 -0.35 17.07 6.41
CA VAL A 217 -0.94 17.00 5.07
C VAL A 217 -2.35 17.55 5.14
N SER A 218 -2.55 18.76 4.64
CA SER A 218 -3.88 19.37 4.68
C SER A 218 -4.93 18.49 4.03
N VAL A 219 -6.11 18.39 4.65
CA VAL A 219 -7.30 17.69 4.10
C VAL A 219 -7.68 18.16 2.69
N GLN A 220 -7.20 19.34 2.28
CA GLN A 220 -7.37 19.82 0.90
C GLN A 220 -6.78 18.87 -0.15
N GLN A 221 -5.78 18.05 0.21
CA GLN A 221 -5.24 17.02 -0.69
C GLN A 221 -6.29 15.94 -0.99
N ALA A 222 -7.04 15.52 0.02
CA ALA A 222 -8.15 14.58 -0.15
C ALA A 222 -9.29 15.18 -0.98
N ASN A 223 -9.62 16.45 -0.73
CA ASN A 223 -10.64 17.15 -1.51
C ASN A 223 -10.26 17.27 -2.99
N LEU A 224 -9.00 17.68 -3.28
CA LEU A 224 -8.49 17.76 -4.66
C LEU A 224 -8.54 16.41 -5.38
N LEU A 225 -8.18 15.33 -4.70
CA LEU A 225 -8.27 14.00 -5.29
C LEU A 225 -9.73 13.61 -5.53
N SER A 226 -10.62 13.81 -4.55
CA SER A 226 -12.03 13.47 -4.66
C SER A 226 -12.76 14.26 -5.76
N GLU A 227 -12.36 15.52 -5.99
CA GLU A 227 -12.89 16.35 -7.09
C GLU A 227 -12.40 15.91 -8.47
N SER A 228 -11.28 15.19 -8.50
CA SER A 228 -10.64 14.70 -9.74
C SER A 228 -11.11 13.31 -10.14
N LEU A 229 -11.66 12.52 -9.19
CA LEU A 229 -12.25 11.19 -9.40
C LEU A 229 -13.68 11.29 -9.95
#